data_d99f067076fa7775d6e01f338b6dd1fa
#
_entry.id   d99f067076fa7775d6e01f338b6dd1fa
#
_cell.length_a   1.000
_cell.length_b   1.000
_cell.length_c   1.000
_cell.angle_alpha   90.00
_cell.angle_beta   90.00
_cell.angle_gamma   90.00
#
_symmetry.space_group_name_H-M   'P 1'
#
loop_
_entity.id
_entity.type
_entity.pdbx_description
1 polymer ?
#
loop_
_entity_poly.entity_id
_entity_poly.type
_entity_poly.pdbx_seq_one_letter_code
_entity_poly.pdbx_strand_id
1 'polypeptide(L)'
;ILNRLYKEEHFYKATYEGYYSAKQETFLTEKDRREDGSFDGIYGEVVRLVEDNYYFKLGRHQQWLIDYIESNPDFVYPDYRRNEVLGFLKNNKLEDLCISRPKSRLNWGIPLPFDEDYVTYVWFDALTNYVTVPASMGDPSLPGFDIETDSQASLWPADVHVIGKDILKFHAVYWPIMLKAAGIPLPRQVCVHGWWQKDGQKMSKTTG
;
A
#
# COMPACT_ATOMS: atom_id res chain seq x y z
N ILE A 1 -11.94 3.16 8.59
CA ILE A 1 -10.97 3.86 7.70
C ILE A 1 -11.62 4.15 6.35
N LEU A 2 -12.05 3.14 5.57
CA LEU A 2 -12.59 3.32 4.20
C LEU A 2 -13.74 4.33 4.14
N ASN A 3 -14.77 4.19 4.99
CA ASN A 3 -15.90 5.12 5.02
C ASN A 3 -15.49 6.58 5.33
N ARG A 4 -14.53 6.75 6.23
CA ARG A 4 -14.01 8.07 6.58
C ARG A 4 -13.30 8.69 5.38
N LEU A 5 -12.36 7.97 4.78
CA LEU A 5 -11.61 8.45 3.63
C LEU A 5 -12.52 8.75 2.42
N TYR A 6 -13.59 7.98 2.25
CA TYR A 6 -14.58 8.24 1.20
C TYR A 6 -15.36 9.54 1.46
N LYS A 7 -15.86 9.73 2.68
CA LYS A 7 -16.58 10.95 3.08
C LYS A 7 -15.73 12.22 3.00
N GLU A 8 -14.42 12.08 3.24
CA GLU A 8 -13.44 13.17 3.16
C GLU A 8 -12.85 13.34 1.74
N GLU A 9 -13.49 12.70 0.73
CA GLU A 9 -13.13 12.81 -0.69
C GLU A 9 -11.68 12.43 -1.02
N HIS A 10 -11.11 11.48 -0.26
CA HIS A 10 -9.79 10.93 -0.57
C HIS A 10 -9.82 9.90 -1.71
N PHE A 11 -11.02 9.41 -2.10
CA PHE A 11 -11.21 8.48 -3.20
C PHE A 11 -11.95 9.13 -4.37
N TYR A 12 -11.73 8.60 -5.55
CA TYR A 12 -12.51 8.89 -6.76
C TYR A 12 -12.61 7.63 -7.61
N LYS A 13 -13.66 7.56 -8.43
CA LYS A 13 -13.86 6.49 -9.39
C LYS A 13 -13.36 6.94 -10.76
N ALA A 14 -12.59 6.07 -11.43
CA ALA A 14 -12.10 6.33 -12.77
C ALA A 14 -11.99 5.04 -13.57
N THR A 15 -12.20 5.18 -14.88
CA THR A 15 -11.97 4.10 -15.84
C THR A 15 -10.48 4.01 -16.15
N TYR A 16 -9.94 2.82 -16.05
CA TYR A 16 -8.59 2.51 -16.52
C TYR A 16 -8.69 1.56 -17.72
N GLU A 17 -7.97 1.91 -18.75
CA GLU A 17 -7.78 1.07 -19.92
C GLU A 17 -6.31 0.70 -20.06
N GLY A 18 -6.01 -0.59 -20.15
CA GLY A 18 -4.62 -1.04 -20.22
C GLY A 18 -4.50 -2.51 -20.57
N TYR A 19 -3.26 -2.95 -20.72
CA TYR A 19 -2.93 -4.35 -20.92
C TYR A 19 -2.88 -5.04 -19.56
N TYR A 20 -3.55 -6.17 -19.45
CA TYR A 20 -3.66 -6.94 -18.21
C TYR A 20 -3.14 -8.36 -18.39
N SER A 21 -2.25 -8.76 -17.50
CA SER A 21 -1.78 -10.14 -17.37
C SER A 21 -2.66 -10.89 -16.36
N ALA A 22 -3.43 -11.85 -16.85
CA ALA A 22 -4.23 -12.73 -15.98
C ALA A 22 -3.34 -13.61 -15.07
N LYS A 23 -2.16 -14.01 -15.58
CA LYS A 23 -1.21 -14.84 -14.85
C LYS A 23 -0.53 -14.11 -13.69
N GLN A 24 -0.22 -12.82 -13.85
CA GLN A 24 0.43 -12.00 -12.84
C GLN A 24 -0.57 -11.14 -12.04
N GLU A 25 -1.86 -11.21 -12.43
CA GLU A 25 -2.96 -10.44 -11.83
C GLU A 25 -2.66 -8.93 -11.73
N THR A 26 -2.01 -8.36 -12.76
CA THR A 26 -1.59 -6.97 -12.78
C THR A 26 -1.77 -6.32 -14.14
N PHE A 27 -1.99 -5.00 -14.13
CA PHE A 27 -1.88 -4.19 -15.33
C PHE A 27 -0.42 -3.98 -15.70
N LEU A 28 -0.15 -4.06 -16.99
CA LEU A 28 1.15 -3.86 -17.58
C LEU A 28 1.28 -2.44 -18.11
N THR A 29 2.47 -1.90 -17.98
CA THR A 29 2.82 -0.55 -18.46
C THR A 29 3.61 -0.62 -19.77
N GLU A 30 3.81 0.52 -20.43
CA GLU A 30 4.68 0.57 -21.60
C GLU A 30 6.13 0.14 -21.30
N LYS A 31 6.57 0.22 -20.03
CA LYS A 31 7.91 -0.27 -19.61
C LYS A 31 8.02 -1.79 -19.63
N ASP A 32 6.89 -2.48 -19.54
CA ASP A 32 6.81 -3.95 -19.57
C ASP A 32 6.76 -4.49 -21.01
N ARG A 33 6.62 -3.61 -22.00
CA ARG A 33 6.64 -3.93 -23.42
C ARG A 33 8.07 -4.08 -23.94
N ARG A 34 8.24 -5.05 -24.81
CA ARG A 34 9.45 -5.21 -25.61
C ARG A 34 9.48 -4.19 -26.76
N GLU A 35 10.64 -4.01 -27.37
CA GLU A 35 10.83 -3.14 -28.54
C GLU A 35 9.95 -3.53 -29.73
N ASP A 36 9.63 -4.81 -29.88
CA ASP A 36 8.73 -5.34 -30.92
C ASP A 36 7.24 -5.15 -30.62
N GLY A 37 6.91 -4.51 -29.48
CA GLY A 37 5.54 -4.26 -29.03
C GLY A 37 4.87 -5.44 -28.31
N SER A 38 5.54 -6.60 -28.20
CA SER A 38 5.04 -7.76 -27.45
C SER A 38 5.30 -7.64 -25.94
N PHE A 39 4.73 -8.55 -25.16
CA PHE A 39 5.02 -8.72 -23.73
C PHE A 39 5.82 -10.00 -23.50
N ASP A 40 6.60 -10.01 -22.42
CA ASP A 40 7.36 -11.20 -22.05
C ASP A 40 6.44 -12.38 -21.72
N GLY A 41 6.86 -13.60 -22.07
CA GLY A 41 6.09 -14.82 -21.78
C GLY A 41 5.86 -15.11 -20.29
N ILE A 42 6.58 -14.44 -19.40
CA ILE A 42 6.32 -14.50 -17.94
C ILE A 42 4.93 -13.96 -17.58
N TYR A 43 4.39 -13.02 -18.39
CA TYR A 43 3.07 -12.44 -18.21
C TYR A 43 1.92 -13.33 -18.68
N GLY A 44 2.21 -14.42 -19.42
CA GLY A 44 1.20 -15.30 -19.99
C GLY A 44 0.33 -14.60 -21.03
N GLU A 45 -0.96 -14.93 -21.04
CA GLU A 45 -1.94 -14.24 -21.90
C GLU A 45 -2.14 -12.81 -21.39
N VAL A 46 -2.00 -11.84 -22.30
CA VAL A 46 -2.20 -10.42 -22.02
C VAL A 46 -3.41 -9.94 -22.82
N VAL A 47 -4.39 -9.41 -22.11
CA VAL A 47 -5.64 -8.90 -22.71
C VAL A 47 -5.75 -7.39 -22.51
N ARG A 48 -6.41 -6.70 -23.46
CA ARG A 48 -6.80 -5.31 -23.26
C ARG A 48 -8.03 -5.28 -22.38
N LEU A 49 -7.95 -4.60 -21.25
CA LEU A 49 -9.01 -4.52 -20.26
C LEU A 49 -9.39 -3.07 -20.03
N VAL A 50 -10.69 -2.80 -20.00
CA VAL A 50 -11.28 -1.52 -19.57
C VAL A 50 -12.05 -1.79 -18.30
N GLU A 51 -11.69 -1.11 -17.22
CA GLU A 51 -12.25 -1.40 -15.89
C GLU A 51 -12.41 -0.10 -15.09
N ASP A 52 -13.58 0.07 -14.49
CA ASP A 52 -13.80 1.14 -13.51
C ASP A 52 -13.29 0.68 -12.14
N ASN A 53 -12.51 1.54 -11.50
CA ASN A 53 -12.00 1.29 -10.16
C ASN A 53 -11.99 2.54 -9.30
N TYR A 54 -11.93 2.35 -7.99
CA TYR A 54 -11.68 3.42 -7.05
C TYR A 54 -10.19 3.64 -6.86
N TYR A 55 -9.79 4.91 -6.81
CA TYR A 55 -8.42 5.37 -6.64
C TYR A 55 -8.29 6.23 -5.41
N PHE A 56 -7.26 5.97 -4.61
CA PHE A 56 -6.87 6.82 -3.50
C PHE A 56 -5.93 7.92 -4.01
N LYS A 57 -6.26 9.17 -3.69
CA LYS A 57 -5.51 10.36 -4.11
C LYS A 57 -4.15 10.44 -3.41
N LEU A 58 -3.31 9.44 -3.65
CA LEU A 58 -2.00 9.27 -3.01
C LEU A 58 -1.06 10.41 -3.38
N GLY A 59 -1.07 10.83 -4.66
CA GLY A 59 -0.18 11.85 -5.21
C GLY A 59 -0.30 13.21 -4.54
N ARG A 60 -1.50 13.57 -4.04
CA ARG A 60 -1.70 14.86 -3.34
C ARG A 60 -0.90 15.00 -2.04
N HIS A 61 -0.41 13.89 -1.48
CA HIS A 61 0.36 13.84 -0.24
C HIS A 61 1.87 13.71 -0.45
N GLN A 62 2.34 13.69 -1.70
CA GLN A 62 3.74 13.43 -2.02
C GLN A 62 4.69 14.45 -1.35
N GLN A 63 4.41 15.74 -1.49
CA GLN A 63 5.27 16.77 -0.90
C GLN A 63 5.29 16.70 0.62
N TRP A 64 4.12 16.52 1.24
CA TRP A 64 4.04 16.32 2.68
C TRP A 64 4.91 15.15 3.17
N LEU A 65 4.93 14.04 2.44
CA LEU A 65 5.74 12.87 2.83
C LEU A 65 7.23 13.14 2.69
N ILE A 66 7.65 13.85 1.64
CA ILE A 66 9.03 14.27 1.46
C ILE A 66 9.47 15.13 2.67
N ASP A 67 8.71 16.17 2.98
CA ASP A 67 8.98 17.09 4.09
C ASP A 67 9.01 16.35 5.43
N TYR A 68 8.10 15.39 5.62
CA TYR A 68 8.04 14.57 6.82
C TYR A 68 9.30 13.69 6.99
N ILE A 69 9.72 12.98 5.93
CA ILE A 69 10.91 12.11 6.00
C ILE A 69 12.19 12.94 6.18
N GLU A 70 12.29 14.13 5.58
CA GLU A 70 13.43 15.04 5.75
C GLU A 70 13.51 15.60 7.18
N SER A 71 12.35 15.91 7.77
CA SER A 71 12.26 16.45 9.14
C SER A 71 12.40 15.37 10.21
N ASN A 72 12.24 14.08 9.85
CA ASN A 72 12.32 12.94 10.76
C ASN A 72 13.33 11.92 10.21
N PRO A 73 14.66 12.18 10.37
CA PRO A 73 15.69 11.35 9.74
C PRO A 73 15.69 9.90 10.18
N ASP A 74 15.16 9.59 11.37
CA ASP A 74 15.06 8.25 11.91
C ASP A 74 13.80 7.49 11.48
N PHE A 75 12.91 8.13 10.72
CA PHE A 75 11.64 7.51 10.30
C PHE A 75 11.86 6.29 9.40
N VAL A 76 12.83 6.33 8.49
CA VAL A 76 13.23 5.19 7.65
C VAL A 76 14.68 4.82 7.93
N TYR A 77 14.91 3.62 8.45
CA TYR A 77 16.23 3.09 8.77
C TYR A 77 16.54 1.83 7.93
N PRO A 78 17.79 1.64 7.51
CA PRO A 78 18.95 2.54 7.62
C PRO A 78 18.94 3.70 6.59
N ASP A 79 19.83 4.66 6.77
CA ASP A 79 19.90 5.91 5.99
C ASP A 79 19.87 5.71 4.46
N TYR A 80 20.55 4.69 3.94
CA TYR A 80 20.54 4.43 2.50
C TYR A 80 19.14 4.03 2.01
N ARG A 81 18.30 3.44 2.85
CA ARG A 81 16.88 3.15 2.53
C ARG A 81 16.03 4.41 2.57
N ARG A 82 16.29 5.30 3.51
CA ARG A 82 15.68 6.63 3.52
C ARG A 82 16.00 7.38 2.23
N ASN A 83 17.28 7.37 1.83
CA ASN A 83 17.72 8.02 0.60
C ASN A 83 17.09 7.40 -0.65
N GLU A 84 16.88 6.09 -0.68
CA GLU A 84 16.16 5.38 -1.74
C GLU A 84 14.70 5.87 -1.85
N VAL A 85 13.99 5.98 -0.72
CA VAL A 85 12.62 6.49 -0.67
C VAL A 85 12.54 7.95 -1.10
N LEU A 86 13.41 8.81 -0.57
CA LEU A 86 13.47 10.22 -0.96
C LEU A 86 13.83 10.39 -2.44
N GLY A 87 14.79 9.61 -2.95
CA GLY A 87 15.15 9.60 -4.35
C GLY A 87 13.97 9.18 -5.24
N PHE A 88 13.22 8.15 -4.85
CA PHE A 88 12.00 7.74 -5.55
C PHE A 88 10.96 8.87 -5.56
N LEU A 89 10.67 9.47 -4.41
CA LEU A 89 9.65 10.51 -4.28
C LEU A 89 10.02 11.80 -5.01
N LYS A 90 11.29 12.19 -5.03
CA LYS A 90 11.75 13.43 -5.68
C LYS A 90 11.87 13.32 -7.19
N ASN A 91 12.19 12.14 -7.70
CA ASN A 91 12.44 11.93 -9.13
C ASN A 91 11.22 11.38 -9.89
N ASN A 92 10.16 10.99 -9.21
CA ASN A 92 8.96 10.43 -9.83
C ASN A 92 7.70 11.13 -9.31
N LYS A 93 6.74 11.36 -10.21
CA LYS A 93 5.39 11.70 -9.78
C LYS A 93 4.75 10.48 -9.13
N LEU A 94 4.22 10.65 -7.92
CA LEU A 94 3.51 9.60 -7.23
C LEU A 94 2.10 9.47 -7.81
N GLU A 95 1.85 8.35 -8.47
CA GLU A 95 0.54 8.03 -9.04
C GLU A 95 -0.45 7.63 -7.94
N ASP A 96 -1.73 7.90 -8.18
CA ASP A 96 -2.80 7.52 -7.27
C ASP A 96 -2.95 5.99 -7.21
N LEU A 97 -3.31 5.49 -6.05
CA LEU A 97 -3.34 4.06 -5.77
C LEU A 97 -4.73 3.49 -6.08
N CYS A 98 -4.80 2.52 -6.99
CA CYS A 98 -6.00 1.73 -7.18
C CYS A 98 -6.30 0.91 -5.92
N ILE A 99 -7.51 1.06 -5.35
CA ILE A 99 -7.90 0.43 -4.07
C ILE A 99 -9.02 -0.60 -4.20
N SER A 100 -9.49 -0.85 -5.40
CA SER A 100 -10.63 -1.74 -5.62
C SER A 100 -10.45 -2.72 -6.77
N ARG A 101 -11.31 -3.73 -6.78
CA ARG A 101 -11.56 -4.61 -7.91
C ARG A 101 -13.07 -4.84 -8.03
N PRO A 102 -13.66 -4.83 -9.23
CA PRO A 102 -15.07 -5.21 -9.43
C PRO A 102 -15.32 -6.65 -8.99
N LYS A 103 -16.43 -6.91 -8.32
CA LYS A 103 -16.84 -8.28 -7.93
C LYS A 103 -17.06 -9.20 -9.13
N SER A 104 -17.39 -8.66 -10.28
CA SER A 104 -17.50 -9.43 -11.54
C SER A 104 -16.19 -10.13 -11.92
N ARG A 105 -15.06 -9.58 -11.45
CA ARG A 105 -13.72 -10.10 -11.71
C ARG A 105 -13.12 -10.82 -10.52
N LEU A 106 -13.37 -10.33 -9.31
CA LEU A 106 -12.90 -10.92 -8.07
C LEU A 106 -14.09 -11.05 -7.11
N ASN A 107 -14.70 -12.22 -7.06
CA ASN A 107 -15.93 -12.47 -6.31
C ASN A 107 -15.72 -12.68 -4.80
N TRP A 108 -14.48 -12.64 -4.32
CA TRP A 108 -14.13 -12.75 -2.91
C TRP A 108 -13.28 -11.56 -2.46
N GLY A 109 -13.36 -11.21 -1.20
CA GLY A 109 -12.63 -10.09 -0.60
C GLY A 109 -13.55 -9.25 0.27
N ILE A 110 -12.98 -8.20 0.85
CA ILE A 110 -13.72 -7.27 1.72
C ILE A 110 -14.46 -6.26 0.83
N PRO A 111 -15.81 -6.22 0.85
CA PRO A 111 -16.57 -5.25 0.08
C PRO A 111 -16.21 -3.82 0.47
N LEU A 112 -16.21 -2.90 -0.51
CA LEU A 112 -16.16 -1.48 -0.20
C LEU A 112 -17.46 -1.08 0.51
N PRO A 113 -17.41 -0.42 1.68
CA PRO A 113 -18.61 -0.13 2.46
C PRO A 113 -19.50 0.95 1.85
N PHE A 114 -19.05 1.62 0.79
CA PHE A 114 -19.75 2.67 0.05
C PHE A 114 -20.12 2.26 -1.39
N ASP A 115 -19.65 1.09 -1.86
CA ASP A 115 -20.02 0.50 -3.16
C ASP A 115 -19.79 -1.02 -3.12
N GLU A 116 -20.85 -1.78 -2.87
CA GLU A 116 -20.78 -3.23 -2.67
C GLU A 116 -20.46 -4.02 -3.94
N ASP A 117 -20.49 -3.40 -5.12
CA ASP A 117 -20.08 -4.04 -6.37
C ASP A 117 -18.55 -4.18 -6.51
N TYR A 118 -17.81 -3.64 -5.54
CA TYR A 118 -16.35 -3.68 -5.48
C TYR A 118 -15.85 -4.32 -4.19
N VAL A 119 -14.69 -4.97 -4.31
CA VAL A 119 -13.91 -5.45 -3.15
C VAL A 119 -12.63 -4.64 -3.03
N THR A 120 -12.11 -4.54 -1.80
CA THR A 120 -10.87 -3.84 -1.50
C THR A 120 -9.66 -4.55 -2.11
N TYR A 121 -8.76 -3.79 -2.73
CA TYR A 121 -7.50 -4.31 -3.22
C TYR A 121 -6.52 -4.58 -2.07
N VAL A 122 -5.79 -5.68 -2.20
CA VAL A 122 -5.00 -6.29 -1.12
C VAL A 122 -4.09 -5.33 -0.35
N TRP A 123 -3.41 -4.41 -1.03
CA TRP A 123 -2.46 -3.53 -0.33
C TRP A 123 -3.13 -2.44 0.50
N PHE A 124 -4.36 -2.06 0.17
CA PHE A 124 -5.11 -1.13 1.01
C PHE A 124 -5.72 -1.85 2.23
N ASP A 125 -5.97 -3.14 2.12
CA ASP A 125 -6.45 -4.00 3.22
C ASP A 125 -5.28 -4.44 4.10
N ALA A 126 -4.25 -5.07 3.52
CA ALA A 126 -3.16 -5.69 4.27
C ALA A 126 -2.44 -4.74 5.24
N LEU A 127 -2.21 -3.47 4.86
CA LEU A 127 -1.55 -2.51 5.73
C LEU A 127 -2.40 -2.10 6.94
N THR A 128 -3.72 -2.15 6.82
CA THR A 128 -4.60 -1.76 7.94
C THR A 128 -4.56 -2.74 9.11
N ASN A 129 -4.02 -3.96 8.93
CA ASN A 129 -3.87 -4.93 10.01
C ASN A 129 -3.07 -4.35 11.20
N TYR A 130 -2.10 -3.47 10.94
CA TYR A 130 -1.29 -2.84 11.98
C TYR A 130 -2.09 -1.98 12.96
N VAL A 131 -3.20 -1.43 12.53
CA VAL A 131 -4.11 -0.65 13.40
C VAL A 131 -5.34 -1.45 13.81
N THR A 132 -5.74 -2.46 13.04
CA THR A 132 -6.91 -3.29 13.33
C THR A 132 -6.71 -4.10 14.62
N VAL A 133 -5.51 -4.67 14.82
CA VAL A 133 -5.21 -5.45 16.02
C VAL A 133 -5.22 -4.58 17.28
N PRO A 134 -4.47 -3.48 17.37
CA PRO A 134 -4.57 -2.58 18.51
C PRO A 134 -6.01 -2.09 18.75
N ALA A 135 -6.71 -1.71 17.69
CA ALA A 135 -8.10 -1.26 17.78
C ALA A 135 -9.02 -2.34 18.37
N SER A 136 -8.88 -3.61 17.94
CA SER A 136 -9.66 -4.73 18.49
C SER A 136 -9.35 -5.02 19.96
N MET A 137 -8.24 -4.52 20.46
CA MET A 137 -7.84 -4.60 21.87
C MET A 137 -8.24 -3.32 22.65
N GLY A 138 -8.96 -2.38 22.03
CA GLY A 138 -9.41 -1.14 22.64
C GLY A 138 -8.32 -0.11 22.89
N ASP A 139 -7.34 -0.04 21.99
CA ASP A 139 -6.27 0.96 22.10
C ASP A 139 -6.83 2.39 22.04
N PRO A 140 -6.70 3.17 23.12
CA PRO A 140 -7.29 4.51 23.20
C PRO A 140 -6.61 5.54 22.27
N SER A 141 -5.46 5.22 21.71
CA SER A 141 -4.72 6.09 20.76
C SER A 141 -5.30 6.06 19.36
N LEU A 142 -6.23 5.14 19.07
CA LEU A 142 -6.85 4.96 17.76
C LEU A 142 -8.26 5.59 17.72
N PRO A 143 -8.41 6.82 17.23
CA PRO A 143 -9.69 7.50 17.21
C PRO A 143 -10.68 6.82 16.23
N GLY A 144 -11.93 6.68 16.67
CA GLY A 144 -13.02 6.15 15.85
C GLY A 144 -13.10 4.63 15.78
N PHE A 145 -12.44 3.95 16.71
CA PHE A 145 -12.63 2.54 17.00
C PHE A 145 -13.30 2.43 18.38
N ASP A 146 -14.63 2.49 18.40
CA ASP A 146 -15.43 2.42 19.64
C ASP A 146 -15.57 0.96 20.09
N ILE A 147 -14.45 0.34 20.48
CA ILE A 147 -14.45 -1.00 21.06
C ILE A 147 -14.28 -0.81 22.58
N GLU A 148 -15.33 -1.11 23.32
CA GLU A 148 -15.26 -1.17 24.77
C GLU A 148 -14.37 -2.34 25.21
N THR A 149 -13.21 -2.05 25.75
CA THR A 149 -12.32 -3.05 26.36
C THR A 149 -11.75 -2.50 27.66
N ASP A 150 -11.41 -3.38 28.59
CA ASP A 150 -10.72 -3.03 29.84
C ASP A 150 -9.21 -2.75 29.63
N SER A 151 -8.72 -2.82 28.40
CA SER A 151 -7.30 -2.61 28.09
C SER A 151 -6.96 -1.12 28.10
N GLN A 152 -6.02 -0.73 28.96
CA GLN A 152 -5.42 0.61 28.98
C GLN A 152 -4.06 0.66 28.24
N ALA A 153 -3.67 -0.42 27.60
CA ALA A 153 -2.40 -0.50 26.89
C ALA A 153 -2.50 0.16 25.52
N SER A 154 -1.73 1.22 25.31
CA SER A 154 -1.54 1.81 23.99
C SER A 154 -0.50 1.00 23.21
N LEU A 155 -0.94 0.29 22.19
CA LEU A 155 -0.09 -0.47 21.27
C LEU A 155 0.23 0.31 19.99
N TRP A 156 -0.49 1.40 19.75
CA TRP A 156 -0.28 2.30 18.64
C TRP A 156 0.08 3.73 19.14
N PRO A 157 0.97 4.48 18.49
CA PRO A 157 1.72 4.08 17.27
C PRO A 157 2.79 3.03 17.58
N ALA A 158 3.04 2.15 16.59
CA ALA A 158 4.13 1.18 16.68
C ALA A 158 5.47 1.90 16.78
N ASP A 159 6.37 1.40 17.65
CA ASP A 159 7.72 1.94 17.75
C ASP A 159 8.52 1.64 16.48
N VAL A 160 8.43 0.41 15.97
CA VAL A 160 9.15 0.00 14.77
C VAL A 160 8.31 -0.97 13.93
N HIS A 161 8.22 -0.68 12.63
CA HIS A 161 7.85 -1.66 11.62
C HIS A 161 9.11 -2.31 11.04
N VAL A 162 9.34 -3.59 11.32
CA VAL A 162 10.48 -4.35 10.76
C VAL A 162 10.03 -5.04 9.48
N ILE A 163 10.62 -4.68 8.34
CA ILE A 163 10.17 -5.14 7.02
C ILE A 163 11.34 -5.52 6.09
N GLY A 164 11.06 -6.40 5.13
CA GLY A 164 11.97 -6.66 4.01
C GLY A 164 11.95 -5.54 2.97
N LYS A 165 13.05 -5.34 2.27
CA LYS A 165 13.20 -4.28 1.25
C LYS A 165 12.18 -4.35 0.10
N ASP A 166 11.62 -5.51 -0.17
CA ASP A 166 10.65 -5.74 -1.25
C ASP A 166 9.31 -5.04 -1.00
N ILE A 167 9.01 -4.77 0.28
CA ILE A 167 7.78 -4.07 0.69
C ILE A 167 8.06 -2.67 1.23
N LEU A 168 9.25 -2.12 0.94
CA LEU A 168 9.65 -0.79 1.37
C LEU A 168 8.67 0.31 0.91
N LYS A 169 8.30 0.30 -0.38
CA LYS A 169 7.37 1.29 -0.94
C LYS A 169 6.01 1.28 -0.23
N PHE A 170 5.52 0.11 0.14
CA PHE A 170 4.24 -0.02 0.83
C PHE A 170 4.28 0.58 2.24
N HIS A 171 5.37 0.38 2.98
CA HIS A 171 5.49 0.81 4.38
C HIS A 171 6.06 2.20 4.57
N ALA A 172 6.89 2.68 3.65
CA ALA A 172 7.51 4.00 3.75
C ALA A 172 6.85 5.07 2.87
N VAL A 173 5.94 4.67 1.94
CA VAL A 173 5.22 5.62 1.08
C VAL A 173 3.71 5.48 1.26
N TYR A 174 3.12 4.31 0.96
CA TYR A 174 1.66 4.17 0.96
C TYR A 174 1.09 4.26 2.37
N TRP A 175 1.65 3.50 3.31
CA TRP A 175 1.16 3.41 4.67
C TRP A 175 1.17 4.76 5.42
N PRO A 176 2.25 5.55 5.44
CA PRO A 176 2.25 6.87 6.07
C PRO A 176 1.19 7.81 5.47
N ILE A 177 1.00 7.78 4.16
CA ILE A 177 -0.01 8.61 3.50
C ILE A 177 -1.43 8.16 3.87
N MET A 178 -1.68 6.85 3.92
CA MET A 178 -2.98 6.32 4.36
C MET A 178 -3.30 6.73 5.79
N LEU A 179 -2.35 6.60 6.70
CA LEU A 179 -2.49 7.03 8.10
C LEU A 179 -2.73 8.53 8.21
N LYS A 180 -1.93 9.34 7.50
CA LYS A 180 -2.09 10.80 7.46
C LYS A 180 -3.48 11.19 6.98
N ALA A 181 -3.96 10.60 5.90
CA ALA A 181 -5.28 10.87 5.36
C ALA A 181 -6.39 10.44 6.32
N ALA A 182 -6.20 9.32 7.03
CA ALA A 182 -7.14 8.83 8.04
C ALA A 182 -7.04 9.55 9.40
N GLY A 183 -6.13 10.52 9.57
CA GLY A 183 -5.92 11.20 10.85
C GLY A 183 -5.41 10.27 11.96
N ILE A 184 -4.71 9.21 11.61
CA ILE A 184 -4.12 8.24 12.54
C ILE A 184 -2.62 8.56 12.69
N PRO A 185 -2.05 8.52 13.91
CA PRO A 185 -0.62 8.73 14.12
C PRO A 185 0.23 7.75 13.28
N LEU A 186 1.41 8.19 12.83
CA LEU A 186 2.35 7.35 12.11
C LEU A 186 3.13 6.46 13.08
N PRO A 187 3.65 5.28 12.62
CA PRO A 187 4.66 4.54 13.36
C PRO A 187 5.92 5.41 13.53
N ARG A 188 6.70 5.17 14.59
CA ARG A 188 7.89 5.98 14.87
C ARG A 188 9.02 5.69 13.89
N GLN A 189 9.17 4.43 13.47
CA GLN A 189 10.23 4.01 12.56
C GLN A 189 9.81 2.87 11.64
N VAL A 190 10.34 2.87 10.41
CA VAL A 190 10.30 1.76 9.46
C VAL A 190 11.74 1.23 9.30
N CYS A 191 12.03 0.08 9.91
CA CYS A 191 13.33 -0.58 9.84
C CYS A 191 13.34 -1.61 8.70
N VAL A 192 14.24 -1.42 7.75
CA VAL A 192 14.25 -2.17 6.48
C VAL A 192 15.48 -3.06 6.38
N HIS A 193 15.28 -4.36 6.39
CA HIS A 193 16.35 -5.33 6.18
C HIS A 193 16.46 -5.78 4.72
N GLY A 194 17.62 -6.35 4.36
CA GLY A 194 17.86 -6.99 3.06
C GLY A 194 17.09 -8.31 2.92
N TRP A 195 17.27 -8.97 1.77
CA TRP A 195 16.75 -10.33 1.62
C TRP A 195 17.49 -11.33 2.52
N TRP A 196 16.73 -12.22 3.10
CA TRP A 196 17.31 -13.41 3.72
C TRP A 196 17.93 -14.28 2.63
N GLN A 197 19.15 -14.74 2.90
CA GLN A 197 19.90 -15.57 1.96
C GLN A 197 20.36 -16.85 2.67
N LYS A 198 20.35 -17.94 1.91
CA LYS A 198 20.99 -19.20 2.29
C LYS A 198 21.94 -19.59 1.17
N ASP A 199 23.19 -19.87 1.52
CA ASP A 199 24.24 -20.25 0.58
C ASP A 199 24.41 -19.25 -0.60
N GLY A 200 24.27 -17.94 -0.30
CA GLY A 200 24.39 -16.86 -1.29
C GLY A 200 23.17 -16.68 -2.20
N GLN A 201 22.11 -17.45 -2.03
CA GLN A 201 20.87 -17.35 -2.80
C GLN A 201 19.73 -16.77 -1.96
N LYS A 202 18.88 -15.94 -2.60
CA LYS A 202 17.67 -15.42 -1.96
C LYS A 202 16.77 -16.58 -1.52
N MET A 203 16.41 -16.61 -0.25
CA MET A 203 15.37 -17.55 0.23
C MET A 203 14.02 -17.20 -0.41
N SER A 204 13.38 -18.19 -1.01
CA SER A 204 12.06 -18.05 -1.59
C SER A 204 11.20 -19.27 -1.28
N LYS A 205 9.87 -19.13 -1.40
CA LYS A 205 8.93 -20.25 -1.19
C LYS A 205 9.14 -21.41 -2.17
N THR A 206 9.78 -21.16 -3.31
CA THR A 206 10.04 -22.15 -4.37
C THR A 206 11.36 -22.87 -4.20
N THR A 207 12.26 -22.34 -3.39
CA THR A 207 13.60 -22.94 -3.16
C THR A 207 13.75 -23.50 -1.74
N GLY A 208 12.67 -23.52 -0.97
CA GLY A 208 12.54 -24.18 0.34
C GLY A 208 13.07 -23.41 1.48
#